data_91753659a381afb39449e1c7d653289c
#
_entry.id   91753659a381afb39449e1c7d653289c
#
_cell.length_a   1.000
_cell.length_b   1.000
_cell.length_c   1.000
_cell.angle_alpha   90.00
_cell.angle_beta   90.00
_cell.angle_gamma   90.00
#
_symmetry.space_group_name_H-M   'P 1'
#
loop_
_entity.id
_entity.type
_entity.pdbx_description
1 polymer ?
#
loop_
_entity_poly.entity_id
_entity_poly.type
_entity_poly.pdbx_seq_one_letter_code
_entity_poly.pdbx_strand_id
1 'polypeptide(L)'
;RAKTIFLKIAEMGMELAGANGINLAHLCTGTGGKLGVDESLLEAMAAAGFKRLQYPVESGSQRVLDKYCSGKLNLEKHDVVGLIKKAKQLGMEIGGNYIFGYPDETIFEMIKTFNLARKHIAAGIDSANFNFLTPFPGTMLYDYVVENKLLLPNLHVADMDWMRPSMKTKVPGWIIKLIITRGWRFVNNPARIKRIKGMTYYYGH
;
A
#
# COMPACT_ATOMS: atom_id res chain seq x y z
N ARG A 1 19.48 11.59 10.46
CA ARG A 1 18.80 12.85 10.11
C ARG A 1 17.28 12.76 10.33
N ALA A 2 16.56 11.74 9.79
CA ALA A 2 15.11 11.60 10.00
C ALA A 2 14.75 11.50 11.50
N LYS A 3 15.42 10.63 12.24
CA LYS A 3 15.22 10.47 13.70
C LYS A 3 15.39 11.79 14.48
N THR A 4 16.41 12.57 14.16
CA THR A 4 16.64 13.88 14.78
C THR A 4 15.49 14.86 14.52
N ILE A 5 14.93 14.83 13.31
CA ILE A 5 13.78 15.67 12.95
C ILE A 5 12.55 15.23 13.75
N PHE A 6 12.24 13.92 13.80
CA PHE A 6 11.10 13.41 14.56
C PHE A 6 11.21 13.70 16.06
N LEU A 7 12.38 13.60 16.66
CA LEU A 7 12.58 13.95 18.07
C LEU A 7 12.31 15.44 18.34
N LYS A 8 12.67 16.34 17.42
CA LYS A 8 12.32 17.77 17.54
C LYS A 8 10.82 18.02 17.37
N ILE A 9 10.15 17.27 16.46
CA ILE A 9 8.71 17.36 16.30
C ILE A 9 7.97 16.87 17.54
N ALA A 10 8.50 15.86 18.23
CA ALA A 10 7.93 15.35 19.47
C ALA A 10 7.75 16.44 20.54
N GLU A 11 8.67 17.41 20.61
CA GLU A 11 8.61 18.56 21.55
C GLU A 11 7.43 19.48 21.25
N MET A 12 6.86 19.42 20.03
CA MET A 12 5.75 20.27 19.60
C MET A 12 4.35 19.72 20.00
N GLY A 13 4.27 18.47 20.47
CA GLY A 13 3.01 17.83 20.89
C GLY A 13 1.98 17.66 19.79
N MET A 14 2.40 17.53 18.53
CA MET A 14 1.51 17.42 17.36
C MET A 14 1.03 15.99 17.17
N GLU A 15 -0.17 15.83 16.61
CA GLU A 15 -0.60 14.56 16.03
C GLU A 15 -0.26 14.50 14.54
N LEU A 16 0.36 13.40 14.11
CA LEU A 16 0.82 13.22 12.74
C LEU A 16 0.20 11.97 12.10
N ALA A 17 -0.03 12.05 10.79
CA ALA A 17 -0.47 10.92 9.98
C ALA A 17 0.35 10.81 8.69
N GLY A 18 0.85 9.61 8.41
CA GLY A 18 1.50 9.27 7.13
C GLY A 18 0.43 8.85 6.10
N ALA A 19 -0.46 9.78 5.71
CA ALA A 19 -1.66 9.47 4.93
C ALA A 19 -1.36 8.97 3.51
N ASN A 20 -0.32 9.51 2.85
CA ASN A 20 0.01 9.20 1.45
C ASN A 20 1.00 8.04 1.26
N GLY A 21 1.32 7.35 2.35
CA GLY A 21 2.23 6.23 2.33
C GLY A 21 3.67 6.58 2.68
N ILE A 22 4.31 5.67 3.38
CA ILE A 22 5.73 5.73 3.74
C ILE A 22 6.44 4.58 3.05
N ASN A 23 7.51 4.88 2.32
CA ASN A 23 8.29 3.83 1.67
C ASN A 23 8.83 2.85 2.72
N LEU A 24 8.35 1.61 2.67
CA LEU A 24 8.66 0.55 3.63
C LEU A 24 10.15 0.21 3.70
N ALA A 25 10.86 0.34 2.58
CA ALA A 25 12.29 0.10 2.54
C ALA A 25 13.08 1.06 3.46
N HIS A 26 12.58 2.29 3.64
CA HIS A 26 13.21 3.27 4.53
C HIS A 26 12.97 3.01 6.03
N LEU A 27 12.03 2.12 6.34
CA LEU A 27 11.75 1.68 7.71
C LEU A 27 12.49 0.38 8.07
N CYS A 28 13.29 -0.14 7.14
CA CYS A 28 14.12 -1.32 7.34
C CYS A 28 15.59 -0.94 7.40
N THR A 29 16.34 -1.68 8.19
CA THR A 29 17.79 -1.50 8.35
C THR A 29 18.50 -2.85 8.48
N GLY A 30 19.78 -2.88 8.20
CA GLY A 30 20.59 -4.08 8.30
C GLY A 30 21.60 -4.18 7.17
N THR A 31 22.49 -5.16 7.29
CA THR A 31 23.49 -5.52 6.29
C THR A 31 23.30 -6.97 5.87
N GLY A 32 23.46 -7.24 4.59
CA GLY A 32 23.29 -8.59 4.06
C GLY A 32 21.96 -8.85 3.36
N GLY A 33 21.53 -10.10 3.32
CA GLY A 33 20.41 -10.52 2.49
C GLY A 33 19.02 -10.15 3.02
N LYS A 34 18.84 -10.02 4.34
CA LYS A 34 17.56 -9.72 4.98
C LYS A 34 17.66 -8.47 5.85
N LEU A 35 16.75 -7.55 5.63
CA LEU A 35 16.68 -6.28 6.36
C LEU A 35 15.60 -6.37 7.44
N GLY A 36 15.98 -6.11 8.69
CA GLY A 36 15.06 -6.01 9.82
C GLY A 36 14.42 -4.65 9.94
N VAL A 37 13.58 -4.50 10.92
CA VAL A 37 12.89 -3.24 11.26
C VAL A 37 13.86 -2.24 11.85
N ASP A 38 13.87 -0.99 11.40
CA ASP A 38 14.50 0.12 12.12
C ASP A 38 13.58 0.54 13.29
N GLU A 39 13.65 -0.23 14.38
CA GLU A 39 12.81 -0.01 15.55
C GLU A 39 12.98 1.40 16.12
N SER A 40 14.22 1.90 16.19
CA SER A 40 14.50 3.24 16.71
C SER A 40 13.92 4.36 15.84
N LEU A 41 13.77 4.14 14.53
CA LEU A 41 13.07 5.09 13.66
C LEU A 41 11.57 5.09 13.94
N LEU A 42 10.95 3.90 14.05
CA LEU A 42 9.53 3.79 14.39
C LEU A 42 9.21 4.36 15.78
N GLU A 43 10.07 4.16 16.75
CA GLU A 43 9.96 4.76 18.10
C GLU A 43 10.04 6.29 18.05
N ALA A 44 10.97 6.84 17.27
CA ALA A 44 11.05 8.28 17.05
C ALA A 44 9.81 8.85 16.34
N MET A 45 9.24 8.10 15.40
CA MET A 45 7.98 8.48 14.74
C MET A 45 6.80 8.46 15.73
N ALA A 46 6.69 7.41 16.55
CA ALA A 46 5.65 7.34 17.59
C ALA A 46 5.76 8.48 18.58
N ALA A 47 6.98 8.78 19.06
CA ALA A 47 7.26 9.92 19.94
C ALA A 47 6.91 11.27 19.29
N ALA A 48 7.15 11.41 17.97
CA ALA A 48 6.75 12.59 17.20
C ALA A 48 5.23 12.75 17.02
N GLY A 49 4.43 11.77 17.49
CA GLY A 49 2.97 11.85 17.44
C GLY A 49 2.32 11.19 16.23
N PHE A 50 3.04 10.33 15.49
CA PHE A 50 2.42 9.56 14.42
C PHE A 50 1.38 8.59 14.98
N LYS A 51 0.11 8.82 14.63
CA LYS A 51 -1.03 7.96 15.01
C LYS A 51 -1.37 6.95 13.93
N ARG A 52 -1.09 7.25 12.67
CA ARG A 52 -1.40 6.40 11.54
C ARG A 52 -0.30 6.40 10.49
N LEU A 53 -0.01 5.21 9.98
CA LEU A 53 0.89 4.99 8.85
C LEU A 53 0.14 4.27 7.72
N GLN A 54 0.35 4.73 6.50
CA GLN A 54 -0.13 4.05 5.31
C GLN A 54 1.03 3.33 4.63
N TYR A 55 0.92 2.02 4.44
CA TYR A 55 1.96 1.18 3.84
C TYR A 55 1.64 0.89 2.37
N PRO A 56 2.38 1.46 1.41
CA PRO A 56 2.23 1.17 -0.01
C PRO A 56 2.93 -0.16 -0.34
N VAL A 57 2.24 -1.26 -0.12
CA VAL A 57 2.73 -2.62 -0.40
C VAL A 57 2.70 -2.91 -1.90
N GLU A 58 1.69 -2.38 -2.59
CA GLU A 58 1.44 -2.42 -4.03
C GLU A 58 1.09 -3.84 -4.51
N SER A 59 2.03 -4.78 -4.55
CA SER A 59 1.82 -6.13 -5.09
C SER A 59 2.48 -7.22 -4.25
N GLY A 60 1.92 -8.42 -4.31
CA GLY A 60 2.52 -9.65 -3.77
C GLY A 60 3.42 -10.39 -4.77
N SER A 61 3.61 -9.85 -5.97
CA SER A 61 4.51 -10.38 -6.99
C SER A 61 5.76 -9.53 -7.09
N GLN A 62 6.94 -10.11 -6.80
CA GLN A 62 8.20 -9.39 -6.94
C GLN A 62 8.43 -8.90 -8.37
N ARG A 63 8.06 -9.71 -9.38
CA ARG A 63 8.15 -9.32 -10.79
C ARG A 63 7.35 -8.02 -11.08
N VAL A 64 6.15 -7.92 -10.53
CA VAL A 64 5.30 -6.72 -10.68
C VAL A 64 5.94 -5.53 -9.98
N LEU A 65 6.44 -5.72 -8.75
CA LEU A 65 7.11 -4.66 -7.99
C LEU A 65 8.36 -4.14 -8.71
N ASP A 66 9.17 -5.03 -9.26
CA ASP A 66 10.41 -4.67 -9.96
C ASP A 66 10.09 -3.92 -11.26
N LYS A 67 9.07 -4.37 -12.01
CA LYS A 67 8.73 -3.80 -13.31
C LYS A 67 8.01 -2.45 -13.20
N TYR A 68 7.08 -2.29 -12.26
CA TYR A 68 6.15 -1.17 -12.23
C TYR A 68 6.29 -0.25 -11.01
N CYS A 69 6.92 -0.72 -9.93
CA CYS A 69 7.02 0.01 -8.67
C CYS A 69 8.47 0.44 -8.36
N SER A 70 9.34 0.48 -9.37
CA SER A 70 10.74 0.94 -9.25
C SER A 70 11.54 0.22 -8.17
N GLY A 71 11.23 -1.04 -7.88
CA GLY A 71 11.93 -1.84 -6.87
C GLY A 71 11.82 -1.31 -5.43
N LYS A 72 10.84 -0.46 -5.13
CA LYS A 72 10.66 0.17 -3.81
C LYS A 72 10.56 -0.82 -2.66
N LEU A 73 10.05 -2.02 -2.93
CA LEU A 73 9.88 -3.07 -1.95
C LEU A 73 10.42 -4.40 -2.51
N ASN A 74 11.26 -5.06 -1.75
CA ASN A 74 11.66 -6.43 -2.01
C ASN A 74 11.04 -7.32 -0.93
N LEU A 75 10.14 -8.23 -1.35
CA LEU A 75 9.32 -9.04 -0.45
C LEU A 75 10.12 -10.06 0.36
N GLU A 76 11.30 -10.45 -0.12
CA GLU A 76 12.18 -11.40 0.58
C GLU A 76 13.12 -10.69 1.56
N LYS A 77 13.54 -9.48 1.20
CA LYS A 77 14.53 -8.71 1.99
C LYS A 77 13.91 -7.92 3.12
N HIS A 78 12.75 -7.24 2.88
CA HIS A 78 12.17 -6.34 3.86
C HIS A 78 11.18 -7.06 4.78
N ASP A 79 11.38 -6.95 6.08
CA ASP A 79 10.47 -7.54 7.07
C ASP A 79 9.22 -6.68 7.31
N VAL A 80 8.31 -6.69 6.33
CA VAL A 80 7.04 -5.93 6.43
C VAL A 80 6.16 -6.44 7.59
N VAL A 81 6.19 -7.73 7.89
CA VAL A 81 5.44 -8.29 9.02
C VAL A 81 5.98 -7.76 10.35
N GLY A 82 7.30 -7.71 10.50
CA GLY A 82 7.95 -7.09 11.67
C GLY A 82 7.60 -5.60 11.79
N LEU A 83 7.62 -4.84 10.67
CA LEU A 83 7.21 -3.44 10.64
C LEU A 83 5.78 -3.25 11.16
N ILE A 84 4.82 -4.08 10.69
CA ILE A 84 3.43 -4.03 11.14
C ILE A 84 3.34 -4.28 12.65
N LYS A 85 3.97 -5.35 13.14
CA LYS A 85 3.94 -5.72 14.55
C LYS A 85 4.53 -4.64 15.44
N LYS A 86 5.71 -4.10 15.08
CA LYS A 86 6.37 -3.04 15.86
C LYS A 86 5.53 -1.77 15.89
N ALA A 87 5.00 -1.32 14.75
CA ALA A 87 4.14 -0.14 14.69
C ALA A 87 2.86 -0.32 15.54
N LYS A 88 2.27 -1.53 15.54
CA LYS A 88 1.11 -1.86 16.40
C LYS A 88 1.47 -1.84 17.88
N GLN A 89 2.64 -2.33 18.28
CA GLN A 89 3.14 -2.25 19.66
C GLN A 89 3.31 -0.80 20.12
N LEU A 90 3.68 0.10 19.20
CA LEU A 90 3.81 1.54 19.45
C LEU A 90 2.45 2.29 19.40
N GLY A 91 1.33 1.58 19.27
CA GLY A 91 -0.01 2.18 19.29
C GLY A 91 -0.46 2.83 17.98
N MET A 92 0.29 2.65 16.89
CA MET A 92 -0.06 3.23 15.60
C MET A 92 -1.13 2.41 14.88
N GLU A 93 -2.02 3.10 14.15
CA GLU A 93 -2.91 2.48 13.15
C GLU A 93 -2.17 2.26 11.84
N ILE A 94 -2.34 1.09 11.24
CA ILE A 94 -1.67 0.72 9.99
C ILE A 94 -2.69 0.40 8.91
N GLY A 95 -2.64 1.16 7.82
CA GLY A 95 -3.32 0.82 6.56
C GLY A 95 -2.36 0.22 5.55
N GLY A 96 -2.81 -0.75 4.76
CA GLY A 96 -2.03 -1.31 3.64
C GLY A 96 -2.72 -1.02 2.31
N ASN A 97 -1.97 -0.51 1.33
CA ASN A 97 -2.44 -0.31 -0.03
C ASN A 97 -1.94 -1.44 -0.93
N TYR A 98 -2.86 -2.06 -1.66
CA TYR A 98 -2.62 -3.13 -2.60
C TYR A 98 -3.25 -2.74 -3.93
N ILE A 99 -2.48 -2.83 -5.01
CA ILE A 99 -2.89 -2.41 -6.35
C ILE A 99 -3.02 -3.62 -7.25
N PHE A 100 -4.05 -3.63 -8.07
CA PHE A 100 -4.38 -4.68 -9.00
C PHE A 100 -4.56 -4.10 -10.42
N GLY A 101 -4.27 -4.92 -11.42
CA GLY A 101 -4.49 -4.53 -12.80
C GLY A 101 -3.30 -3.84 -13.44
N TYR A 102 -2.08 -4.27 -13.12
CA TYR A 102 -0.91 -3.91 -13.93
C TYR A 102 -1.08 -4.49 -15.35
N PRO A 103 -0.53 -3.84 -16.39
CA PRO A 103 -0.82 -4.19 -17.80
C PRO A 103 -0.69 -5.67 -18.14
N ASP A 104 0.37 -6.33 -17.67
CA ASP A 104 0.66 -7.75 -17.93
C ASP A 104 0.53 -8.64 -16.69
N GLU A 105 -0.09 -8.14 -15.62
CA GLU A 105 -0.32 -8.90 -14.39
C GLU A 105 -1.23 -10.11 -14.66
N THR A 106 -0.87 -11.23 -14.08
CA THR A 106 -1.64 -12.47 -14.17
C THR A 106 -2.58 -12.66 -12.98
N ILE A 107 -3.60 -13.50 -13.14
CA ILE A 107 -4.49 -13.88 -12.02
C ILE A 107 -3.69 -14.49 -10.86
N PHE A 108 -2.67 -15.30 -11.14
CA PHE A 108 -1.82 -15.90 -10.11
C PHE A 108 -1.04 -14.84 -9.29
N GLU A 109 -0.61 -13.77 -9.93
CA GLU A 109 0.07 -12.66 -9.25
C GLU A 109 -0.92 -11.85 -8.39
N MET A 110 -2.13 -11.64 -8.87
CA MET A 110 -3.22 -11.05 -8.08
C MET A 110 -3.55 -11.90 -6.85
N ILE A 111 -3.56 -13.23 -6.98
CA ILE A 111 -3.75 -14.15 -5.85
C ILE A 111 -2.58 -14.03 -4.85
N LYS A 112 -1.32 -13.87 -5.31
CA LYS A 112 -0.18 -13.60 -4.42
C LYS A 112 -0.38 -12.30 -3.63
N THR A 113 -0.84 -11.23 -4.30
CA THR A 113 -1.15 -9.95 -3.66
C THR A 113 -2.24 -10.10 -2.59
N PHE A 114 -3.30 -10.82 -2.91
CA PHE A 114 -4.37 -11.12 -1.98
C PHE A 114 -3.89 -11.92 -0.77
N ASN A 115 -3.08 -12.96 -0.98
CA ASN A 115 -2.54 -13.78 0.11
C ASN A 115 -1.56 -12.97 0.99
N LEU A 116 -0.78 -12.06 0.39
CA LEU A 116 0.07 -11.14 1.13
C LEU A 116 -0.77 -10.20 2.01
N ALA A 117 -1.86 -9.63 1.49
CA ALA A 117 -2.78 -8.82 2.27
C ALA A 117 -3.35 -9.59 3.47
N ARG A 118 -3.76 -10.85 3.28
CA ARG A 118 -4.21 -11.72 4.39
C ARG A 118 -3.13 -11.93 5.45
N LYS A 119 -1.88 -12.18 5.02
CA LYS A 119 -0.73 -12.30 5.93
C LYS A 119 -0.51 -11.03 6.75
N HIS A 120 -0.61 -9.87 6.12
CA HIS A 120 -0.47 -8.57 6.78
C HIS A 120 -1.63 -8.28 7.75
N ILE A 121 -2.86 -8.67 7.39
CA ILE A 121 -4.01 -8.61 8.30
C ILE A 121 -3.77 -9.47 9.54
N ALA A 122 -3.28 -10.68 9.37
CA ALA A 122 -2.95 -11.57 10.49
C ALA A 122 -1.81 -10.99 11.37
N ALA A 123 -0.91 -10.21 10.78
CA ALA A 123 0.15 -9.50 11.50
C ALA A 123 -0.35 -8.25 12.26
N GLY A 124 -1.59 -7.78 12.00
CA GLY A 124 -2.20 -6.67 12.75
C GLY A 124 -2.53 -5.43 11.93
N ILE A 125 -2.42 -5.43 10.59
CA ILE A 125 -2.91 -4.31 9.78
C ILE A 125 -4.37 -4.01 10.11
N ASP A 126 -4.68 -2.72 10.27
CA ASP A 126 -6.03 -2.25 10.63
C ASP A 126 -6.95 -2.22 9.42
N SER A 127 -6.45 -1.85 8.25
CA SER A 127 -7.21 -1.82 7.00
C SER A 127 -6.37 -2.26 5.81
N ALA A 128 -6.98 -2.97 4.86
CA ALA A 128 -6.39 -3.30 3.56
C ALA A 128 -7.22 -2.63 2.47
N ASN A 129 -6.61 -1.72 1.73
CA ASN A 129 -7.21 -1.01 0.61
C ASN A 129 -6.81 -1.69 -0.69
N PHE A 130 -7.80 -2.04 -1.50
CA PHE A 130 -7.62 -2.68 -2.80
C PHE A 130 -8.06 -1.72 -3.89
N ASN A 131 -7.11 -1.33 -4.74
CA ASN A 131 -7.31 -0.31 -5.74
C ASN A 131 -6.94 -0.83 -7.14
N PHE A 132 -7.56 -0.24 -8.16
CA PHE A 132 -7.07 -0.40 -9.53
C PHE A 132 -5.80 0.42 -9.73
N LEU A 133 -4.87 -0.10 -10.53
CA LEU A 133 -3.78 0.71 -11.04
C LEU A 133 -4.34 1.78 -11.98
N THR A 134 -4.04 3.03 -11.66
CA THR A 134 -4.50 4.19 -12.45
C THR A 134 -3.29 4.94 -13.00
N PRO A 135 -3.16 5.03 -14.33
CA PRO A 135 -2.08 5.76 -14.97
C PRO A 135 -2.40 7.26 -14.97
N PHE A 136 -1.96 7.98 -13.94
CA PHE A 136 -2.16 9.43 -13.90
C PHE A 136 -1.18 10.16 -14.81
N PRO A 137 -1.63 11.23 -15.54
CA PRO A 137 -0.76 12.07 -16.37
C PRO A 137 0.48 12.57 -15.63
N GLY A 138 1.60 12.61 -16.33
CA GLY A 138 2.90 12.99 -15.77
C GLY A 138 3.65 11.86 -15.07
N THR A 139 3.14 10.62 -15.14
CA THR A 139 3.86 9.43 -14.65
C THR A 139 4.40 8.60 -15.82
N MET A 140 5.52 7.91 -15.61
CA MET A 140 6.07 6.98 -16.61
C MET A 140 5.06 5.87 -17.00
N LEU A 141 4.18 5.49 -16.08
CA LEU A 141 3.11 4.53 -16.37
C LEU A 141 2.11 5.11 -17.37
N TYR A 142 1.75 6.38 -17.23
CA TYR A 142 0.85 7.06 -18.18
C TYR A 142 1.44 7.07 -19.58
N ASP A 143 2.70 7.49 -19.71
CA ASP A 143 3.39 7.53 -20.97
C ASP A 143 3.44 6.14 -21.62
N TYR A 144 3.82 5.13 -20.86
CA TYR A 144 3.81 3.73 -21.31
C TYR A 144 2.42 3.29 -21.81
N VAL A 145 1.37 3.61 -21.07
CA VAL A 145 -0.01 3.21 -21.40
C VAL A 145 -0.51 3.90 -22.66
N VAL A 146 -0.16 5.17 -22.84
CA VAL A 146 -0.49 5.95 -24.05
C VAL A 146 0.26 5.42 -25.28
N GLU A 147 1.57 5.25 -25.18
CA GLU A 147 2.43 4.74 -26.26
C GLU A 147 1.97 3.35 -26.74
N ASN A 148 1.57 2.49 -25.81
CA ASN A 148 1.10 1.14 -26.11
C ASN A 148 -0.41 1.05 -26.40
N LYS A 149 -1.13 2.18 -26.50
CA LYS A 149 -2.58 2.26 -26.80
C LYS A 149 -3.44 1.42 -25.86
N LEU A 150 -3.06 1.43 -24.58
CA LEU A 150 -3.73 0.65 -23.52
C LEU A 150 -4.84 1.43 -22.82
N LEU A 151 -4.93 2.74 -22.94
CA LEU A 151 -6.04 3.51 -22.36
C LEU A 151 -7.39 2.98 -22.87
N LEU A 152 -8.38 2.97 -22.00
CA LEU A 152 -9.74 2.64 -22.41
C LEU A 152 -10.28 3.74 -23.32
N PRO A 153 -11.10 3.38 -24.37
CA PRO A 153 -11.69 4.36 -25.24
C PRO A 153 -12.64 5.30 -24.47
N ASN A 154 -12.65 6.57 -24.86
CA ASN A 154 -13.51 7.61 -24.27
C ASN A 154 -13.29 7.88 -22.77
N LEU A 155 -12.15 7.48 -22.23
CA LEU A 155 -11.78 7.81 -20.85
C LEU A 155 -11.19 9.22 -20.83
N HIS A 156 -11.86 10.14 -20.13
CA HIS A 156 -11.30 11.45 -19.83
C HIS A 156 -10.38 11.36 -18.62
N VAL A 157 -9.30 12.15 -18.63
CA VAL A 157 -8.35 12.21 -17.51
C VAL A 157 -9.04 12.57 -16.20
N ALA A 158 -10.07 13.44 -16.27
CA ALA A 158 -10.86 13.85 -15.11
C ALA A 158 -11.67 12.71 -14.48
N ASP A 159 -11.91 11.61 -15.22
CA ASP A 159 -12.66 10.45 -14.76
C ASP A 159 -11.75 9.33 -14.24
N MET A 160 -10.43 9.55 -14.27
CA MET A 160 -9.47 8.58 -13.75
C MET A 160 -9.50 8.54 -12.23
N ASP A 161 -9.86 7.39 -11.71
CA ASP A 161 -9.82 7.10 -10.27
C ASP A 161 -9.32 5.67 -10.03
N TRP A 162 -8.99 5.37 -8.77
CA TRP A 162 -8.52 4.04 -8.37
C TRP A 162 -9.64 3.03 -8.07
N MET A 163 -10.89 3.41 -8.33
CA MET A 163 -12.08 2.57 -8.10
C MET A 163 -12.53 1.81 -9.35
N ARG A 164 -12.03 2.20 -10.53
CA ARG A 164 -12.42 1.69 -11.85
C ARG A 164 -11.22 1.37 -12.72
N PRO A 165 -11.33 0.37 -13.64
CA PRO A 165 -10.32 0.17 -14.66
C PRO A 165 -10.24 1.41 -15.57
N SER A 166 -9.03 1.88 -15.83
CA SER A 166 -8.75 2.99 -16.75
C SER A 166 -7.95 2.57 -17.98
N MET A 167 -7.50 1.32 -18.02
CA MET A 167 -6.70 0.79 -19.12
C MET A 167 -7.02 -0.67 -19.43
N LYS A 168 -6.60 -1.11 -20.62
CA LYS A 168 -6.60 -2.51 -21.03
C LYS A 168 -5.49 -3.25 -20.29
N THR A 169 -5.80 -4.42 -19.78
CA THR A 169 -4.92 -5.27 -19.01
C THR A 169 -5.02 -6.71 -19.50
N LYS A 170 -4.00 -7.53 -19.20
CA LYS A 170 -4.02 -8.97 -19.56
C LYS A 170 -5.21 -9.70 -18.97
N VAL A 171 -5.60 -9.36 -17.74
CA VAL A 171 -6.83 -9.85 -17.10
C VAL A 171 -7.94 -8.85 -17.34
N PRO A 172 -9.11 -9.24 -17.85
CA PRO A 172 -10.21 -8.34 -18.10
C PRO A 172 -10.62 -7.53 -16.86
N GLY A 173 -10.87 -6.23 -17.02
CA GLY A 173 -11.18 -5.32 -15.91
C GLY A 173 -12.35 -5.75 -15.02
N TRP A 174 -13.38 -6.43 -15.59
CA TRP A 174 -14.50 -6.96 -14.82
C TRP A 174 -14.07 -8.09 -13.87
N ILE A 175 -13.09 -8.93 -14.27
CA ILE A 175 -12.51 -9.97 -13.39
C ILE A 175 -11.74 -9.30 -12.26
N ILE A 176 -10.92 -8.29 -12.58
CA ILE A 176 -10.16 -7.53 -11.57
C ILE A 176 -11.12 -6.88 -10.57
N LYS A 177 -12.22 -6.26 -11.07
CA LYS A 177 -13.26 -5.68 -10.21
C LYS A 177 -13.88 -6.72 -9.27
N LEU A 178 -14.13 -7.92 -9.77
CA LEU A 178 -14.65 -9.03 -8.96
C LEU A 178 -13.65 -9.42 -7.86
N ILE A 179 -12.36 -9.56 -8.21
CA ILE A 179 -11.28 -9.87 -7.27
C ILE A 179 -11.17 -8.78 -6.19
N ILE A 180 -11.14 -7.51 -6.59
CA ILE A 180 -11.06 -6.37 -5.67
C ILE A 180 -12.27 -6.38 -4.73
N THR A 181 -13.49 -6.43 -5.26
CA THR A 181 -14.71 -6.29 -4.44
C THR A 181 -14.89 -7.46 -3.48
N ARG A 182 -14.75 -8.70 -3.96
CA ARG A 182 -14.90 -9.90 -3.11
C ARG A 182 -13.72 -10.08 -2.19
N GLY A 183 -12.51 -9.84 -2.70
CA GLY A 183 -11.29 -9.91 -1.92
C GLY A 183 -11.28 -8.89 -0.79
N TRP A 184 -11.68 -7.65 -1.06
CA TRP A 184 -11.78 -6.61 -0.03
C TRP A 184 -12.74 -6.98 1.10
N ARG A 185 -13.95 -7.51 0.75
CA ARG A 185 -14.94 -7.96 1.75
C ARG A 185 -14.45 -9.16 2.56
N PHE A 186 -13.71 -10.06 1.93
CA PHE A 186 -13.15 -11.23 2.61
C PHE A 186 -12.03 -10.84 3.59
N VAL A 187 -11.16 -9.94 3.19
CA VAL A 187 -10.02 -9.48 3.99
C VAL A 187 -10.49 -8.53 5.08
N ASN A 188 -11.35 -7.57 4.77
CA ASN A 188 -11.97 -6.66 5.71
C ASN A 188 -13.38 -7.17 6.08
N ASN A 189 -13.46 -8.13 6.98
CA ASN A 189 -14.73 -8.68 7.46
C ASN A 189 -15.63 -7.62 8.14
N PRO A 190 -16.93 -7.88 8.39
CA PRO A 190 -17.86 -6.89 8.92
C PRO A 190 -17.40 -6.20 10.22
N ALA A 191 -16.79 -6.94 11.13
CA ALA A 191 -16.28 -6.38 12.38
C ALA A 191 -15.12 -5.40 12.12
N ARG A 192 -14.22 -5.75 11.20
CA ARG A 192 -13.12 -4.88 10.75
C ARG A 192 -13.64 -3.65 10.03
N ILE A 193 -14.62 -3.80 9.13
CA ILE A 193 -15.25 -2.68 8.43
C ILE A 193 -15.87 -1.70 9.41
N LYS A 194 -16.58 -2.19 10.44
CA LYS A 194 -17.14 -1.34 11.49
C LYS A 194 -16.05 -0.58 12.23
N ARG A 195 -14.93 -1.23 12.55
CA ARG A 195 -13.77 -0.60 13.20
C ARG A 195 -13.14 0.46 12.30
N ILE A 196 -12.90 0.15 11.02
CA ILE A 196 -12.32 1.08 10.03
C ILE A 196 -13.18 2.36 9.95
N LYS A 197 -14.50 2.22 9.87
CA LYS A 197 -15.44 3.37 9.81
C LYS A 197 -15.41 4.22 11.06
N GLY A 198 -15.04 3.68 12.20
CA GLY A 198 -14.87 4.41 13.47
C GLY A 198 -13.51 5.07 13.65
N MET A 199 -12.57 4.88 12.72
CA MET A 199 -11.24 5.50 12.80
C MET A 199 -11.30 6.99 12.47
N THR A 200 -10.56 7.80 13.21
CA THR A 200 -10.51 9.27 13.06
C THR A 200 -10.12 9.72 11.64
N TYR A 201 -9.34 8.91 10.94
CA TYR A 201 -8.81 9.22 9.60
C TYR A 201 -9.43 8.35 8.49
N TYR A 202 -10.65 7.84 8.73
CA TYR A 202 -11.36 7.13 7.67
C TYR A 202 -11.97 8.13 6.69
N TYR A 203 -11.39 8.24 5.51
CA TYR A 203 -12.02 8.91 4.37
C TYR A 203 -12.96 7.89 3.72
N GLY A 204 -14.22 7.88 4.19
CA GLY A 204 -15.25 6.99 3.66
C GLY A 204 -15.56 7.34 2.20
N HIS A 205 -15.62 6.32 1.37
CA HIS A 205 -16.27 6.36 0.06
C HIS A 205 -17.63 5.67 0.14
#